data_320dcf59a32a80d1b695282a50bf7d5d
#
_entry.id   320dcf59a32a80d1b695282a50bf7d5d
#
_cell.length_a   1.000
_cell.length_b   1.000
_cell.length_c   1.000
_cell.angle_alpha   90.00
_cell.angle_beta   90.00
_cell.angle_gamma   90.00
#
_symmetry.space_group_name_H-M   'P 1'
#
loop_
_entity.id
_entity.type
_entity.pdbx_description
1 polymer ?
#
loop_
_entity_poly.entity_id
_entity_poly.type
_entity_poly.pdbx_seq_one_letter_code
_entity_poly.pdbx_strand_id
1 'polypeptide(L)'
;MFLLTRHERKAWRTRLNRKRITRLAEVQTTPTRRETGIVISIMLTTKPDPQRGEKISAHYADYLRPWWTTVNRVGLSGVVLHDGLPEVFTNSATTDHVHFCQVEPGEWPILHDRHRLCRDYLLECEAPFVFVTDLSDVAFKHDPFSLIEQDQDNHRIFLGSEEKRIGESRCLRQEMTTQFGSVLHADRQVINPGIIGGKRTEVIELLNHIIDCISGQSQLVKSVLSLVKKVVH
;
A
#
# COMPACT_ATOMS: atom_id res chain seq x y z
N MET A 1 0.26 1.34 12.77
CA MET A 1 -0.61 1.12 11.59
C MET A 1 -1.20 -0.27 11.72
N PHE A 2 -2.48 -0.46 11.50
CA PHE A 2 -3.10 -1.78 11.59
C PHE A 2 -3.92 -2.04 10.33
N LEU A 3 -3.75 -3.21 9.73
CA LEU A 3 -4.66 -3.70 8.72
C LEU A 3 -6.02 -3.97 9.37
N LEU A 4 -7.07 -3.60 8.66
CA LEU A 4 -8.42 -4.02 9.06
C LEU A 4 -8.50 -5.54 8.98
N THR A 5 -8.95 -6.19 10.03
CA THR A 5 -9.21 -7.63 10.03
C THR A 5 -10.29 -7.98 9.00
N ARG A 6 -10.38 -9.23 8.56
CA ARG A 6 -11.42 -9.70 7.64
C ARG A 6 -12.84 -9.38 8.16
N HIS A 7 -13.02 -9.41 9.47
CA HIS A 7 -14.30 -9.10 10.14
C HIS A 7 -14.59 -7.59 10.13
N GLU A 8 -13.61 -6.76 10.41
CA GLU A 8 -13.71 -5.30 10.33
C GLU A 8 -13.95 -4.84 8.89
N ARG A 9 -13.29 -5.45 7.88
CA ARG A 9 -13.55 -5.22 6.46
C ARG A 9 -15.00 -5.52 6.08
N LYS A 10 -15.57 -6.63 6.57
CA LYS A 10 -16.97 -7.02 6.32
C LYS A 10 -17.93 -6.06 7.03
N ALA A 11 -17.66 -5.70 8.28
CA ALA A 11 -18.47 -4.75 9.05
C ALA A 11 -18.43 -3.34 8.45
N TRP A 12 -17.28 -2.89 7.95
CA TRP A 12 -17.10 -1.64 7.22
C TRP A 12 -17.94 -1.63 5.93
N ARG A 13 -17.86 -2.68 5.11
CA ARG A 13 -18.67 -2.83 3.89
C ARG A 13 -20.17 -2.79 4.18
N THR A 14 -20.62 -3.40 5.25
CA THR A 14 -22.05 -3.42 5.65
C THR A 14 -22.52 -2.04 6.13
N ARG A 15 -21.70 -1.28 6.85
CA ARG A 15 -21.99 0.10 7.26
C ARG A 15 -22.01 1.09 6.10
N LEU A 16 -21.17 0.87 5.07
CA LEU A 16 -21.06 1.71 3.88
C LEU A 16 -22.31 1.65 3.00
N ASN A 17 -22.99 0.50 2.94
CA ASN A 17 -24.21 0.34 2.16
C ASN A 17 -25.41 1.13 2.72
N ARG A 18 -25.31 1.75 3.89
CA ARG A 18 -26.42 2.47 4.54
C ARG A 18 -26.36 4.00 4.53
N LYS A 19 -25.26 4.62 4.08
CA LYS A 19 -25.19 6.10 4.03
C LYS A 19 -24.70 6.58 2.66
N ARG A 20 -25.63 7.16 1.90
CA ARG A 20 -25.35 7.88 0.65
C ARG A 20 -24.27 8.95 0.87
N ILE A 21 -23.34 9.01 -0.07
CA ILE A 21 -22.22 9.95 -0.13
C ILE A 21 -22.77 11.37 -0.29
N THR A 22 -22.94 12.09 0.79
CA THR A 22 -23.26 13.52 0.72
C THR A 22 -22.37 14.38 1.63
N ARG A 23 -21.35 13.83 2.29
CA ARG A 23 -20.46 14.58 3.17
C ARG A 23 -19.04 14.02 3.21
N LEU A 24 -18.26 14.26 2.15
CA LEU A 24 -16.79 14.25 2.24
C LEU A 24 -16.26 15.57 2.85
N ALA A 25 -17.10 16.60 2.92
CA ALA A 25 -16.70 17.98 3.21
C ALA A 25 -16.67 18.40 4.69
N GLU A 26 -16.93 17.52 5.66
CA GLU A 26 -16.95 17.90 7.07
C GLU A 26 -15.94 17.14 7.93
N VAL A 27 -14.68 17.04 7.48
CA VAL A 27 -13.59 16.66 8.39
C VAL A 27 -12.87 17.94 8.78
N GLN A 28 -13.11 18.41 10.01
CA GLN A 28 -12.34 19.52 10.57
C GLN A 28 -10.88 19.09 10.64
N THR A 29 -10.05 19.77 9.85
CA THR A 29 -8.60 19.57 9.82
C THR A 29 -7.96 20.40 10.93
N THR A 30 -7.27 19.74 11.84
CA THR A 30 -6.31 20.42 12.72
C THR A 30 -4.98 20.50 11.96
N PRO A 31 -4.48 21.68 11.60
CA PRO A 31 -3.28 21.78 10.77
C PRO A 31 -2.04 21.69 11.66
N THR A 32 -1.38 20.56 11.62
CA THR A 32 0.05 20.49 11.91
C THR A 32 0.69 19.57 10.88
N ARG A 33 1.06 20.16 9.75
CA ARG A 33 1.80 19.50 8.70
C ARG A 33 3.18 19.13 9.25
N ARG A 34 3.38 17.88 9.62
CA ARG A 34 4.72 17.32 9.80
C ARG A 34 5.24 16.99 8.40
N GLU A 35 6.25 17.72 7.96
CA GLU A 35 6.96 17.49 6.68
C GLU A 35 7.80 16.20 6.68
N THR A 36 7.58 15.28 7.62
CA THR A 36 8.47 14.16 7.90
C THR A 36 8.25 12.97 6.97
N GLY A 37 7.11 12.86 6.29
CA GLY A 37 6.87 11.71 5.43
C GLY A 37 5.60 11.78 4.61
N ILE A 38 5.48 10.85 3.64
CA ILE A 38 4.35 10.75 2.72
C ILE A 38 3.76 9.34 2.73
N VAL A 39 2.44 9.22 2.68
CA VAL A 39 1.75 7.95 2.45
C VAL A 39 1.24 7.90 1.02
N ILE A 40 1.55 6.81 0.31
CA ILE A 40 1.22 6.64 -1.10
C ILE A 40 0.31 5.44 -1.26
N SER A 41 -0.72 5.60 -2.08
CA SER A 41 -1.55 4.49 -2.50
C SER A 41 -1.88 4.58 -3.99
N ILE A 42 -2.38 3.48 -4.56
CA ILE A 42 -2.66 3.38 -6.00
C ILE A 42 -4.12 3.01 -6.24
N MET A 43 -4.70 3.66 -7.25
CA MET A 43 -6.04 3.40 -7.75
C MET A 43 -6.05 3.29 -9.27
N LEU A 44 -5.77 2.11 -9.81
CA LEU A 44 -5.83 1.86 -11.24
C LEU A 44 -7.23 1.39 -11.65
N THR A 45 -7.84 2.13 -12.56
CA THR A 45 -9.21 1.91 -13.05
C THR A 45 -9.26 1.24 -14.42
N THR A 46 -8.17 1.31 -15.18
CA THR A 46 -8.07 0.72 -16.52
C THR A 46 -7.78 -0.77 -16.48
N LYS A 47 -7.22 -1.28 -15.37
CA LYS A 47 -6.88 -2.68 -15.17
C LYS A 47 -7.85 -3.38 -14.22
N PRO A 48 -8.17 -4.68 -14.46
CA PRO A 48 -8.98 -5.43 -13.51
C PRO A 48 -8.24 -5.67 -12.19
N ASP A 49 -8.96 -5.57 -11.07
CA ASP A 49 -8.48 -6.01 -9.76
C ASP A 49 -8.33 -7.54 -9.78
N PRO A 50 -7.13 -8.10 -9.63
CA PRO A 50 -6.91 -9.54 -9.77
C PRO A 50 -7.60 -10.38 -8.68
N GLN A 51 -7.97 -9.76 -7.55
CA GLN A 51 -8.72 -10.45 -6.49
C GLN A 51 -10.24 -10.47 -6.74
N ARG A 52 -10.75 -9.50 -7.52
CA ARG A 52 -12.17 -9.32 -7.79
C ARG A 52 -12.55 -9.66 -9.23
N GLY A 53 -11.58 -9.73 -10.12
CA GLY A 53 -11.79 -9.97 -11.55
C GLY A 53 -12.45 -8.81 -12.31
N GLU A 54 -12.75 -7.71 -11.62
CA GLU A 54 -13.48 -6.56 -12.16
C GLU A 54 -12.64 -5.29 -12.10
N LYS A 55 -12.91 -4.36 -13.03
CA LYS A 55 -12.34 -3.01 -12.96
C LYS A 55 -13.08 -2.18 -11.91
N ILE A 56 -12.36 -1.28 -11.26
CA ILE A 56 -12.96 -0.27 -10.39
C ILE A 56 -13.71 0.70 -11.30
N SER A 57 -15.05 0.61 -11.40
CA SER A 57 -15.79 1.39 -12.37
C SER A 57 -16.60 2.48 -11.70
N ALA A 58 -17.46 2.50 -10.90
CA ALA A 58 -18.34 3.60 -10.54
C ALA A 58 -18.28 4.02 -9.05
N HIS A 59 -17.60 3.28 -8.19
CA HIS A 59 -17.63 3.49 -6.74
C HIS A 59 -16.27 3.91 -6.18
N TYR A 60 -15.60 4.84 -6.86
CA TYR A 60 -14.28 5.35 -6.48
C TYR A 60 -14.22 5.81 -5.03
N ALA A 61 -15.24 6.55 -4.58
CA ALA A 61 -15.30 7.07 -3.23
C ALA A 61 -15.39 5.97 -2.17
N ASP A 62 -16.10 4.87 -2.43
CA ASP A 62 -16.21 3.75 -1.49
C ASP A 62 -14.89 3.01 -1.37
N TYR A 63 -14.16 2.89 -2.49
CA TYR A 63 -12.86 2.25 -2.53
C TYR A 63 -11.80 3.09 -1.80
N LEU A 64 -11.82 4.41 -1.98
CA LEU A 64 -10.89 5.37 -1.40
C LEU A 64 -11.15 5.64 0.09
N ARG A 65 -12.40 5.56 0.53
CA ARG A 65 -12.88 6.12 1.81
C ARG A 65 -12.09 5.69 3.05
N PRO A 66 -11.75 4.40 3.30
CA PRO A 66 -11.03 4.01 4.52
C PRO A 66 -9.69 4.73 4.64
N TRP A 67 -8.93 4.73 3.58
CA TRP A 67 -7.63 5.35 3.50
C TRP A 67 -7.74 6.88 3.57
N TRP A 68 -8.55 7.49 2.72
CA TRP A 68 -8.74 8.93 2.62
C TRP A 68 -9.21 9.56 3.94
N THR A 69 -10.25 8.96 4.56
CA THR A 69 -10.78 9.46 5.82
C THR A 69 -9.73 9.44 6.92
N THR A 70 -8.91 8.39 6.96
CA THR A 70 -7.94 8.25 8.04
C THR A 70 -6.67 9.04 7.80
N VAL A 71 -6.22 9.22 6.56
CA VAL A 71 -5.13 10.13 6.20
C VAL A 71 -5.48 11.56 6.61
N ASN A 72 -6.68 12.05 6.24
CA ASN A 72 -7.13 13.38 6.64
C ASN A 72 -7.26 13.53 8.16
N ARG A 73 -7.87 12.54 8.84
CA ARG A 73 -8.06 12.58 10.29
C ARG A 73 -6.76 12.61 11.08
N VAL A 74 -5.76 11.86 10.63
CA VAL A 74 -4.44 11.78 11.29
C VAL A 74 -3.55 12.96 10.89
N GLY A 75 -3.89 13.68 9.81
CA GLY A 75 -3.11 14.81 9.30
C GLY A 75 -1.86 14.37 8.54
N LEU A 76 -1.90 13.23 7.86
CA LEU A 76 -0.79 12.73 7.06
C LEU A 76 -0.76 13.39 5.69
N SER A 77 0.41 13.57 5.09
CA SER A 77 0.54 13.89 3.68
C SER A 77 0.29 12.63 2.85
N GLY A 78 -0.74 12.62 2.01
CA GLY A 78 -1.16 11.47 1.22
C GLY A 78 -1.19 11.74 -0.27
N VAL A 79 -0.76 10.74 -1.06
CA VAL A 79 -0.88 10.77 -2.52
C VAL A 79 -1.57 9.51 -3.03
N VAL A 80 -2.53 9.70 -3.93
CA VAL A 80 -3.18 8.63 -4.67
C VAL A 80 -2.70 8.69 -6.11
N LEU A 81 -1.92 7.69 -6.53
CA LEU A 81 -1.53 7.52 -7.93
C LEU A 81 -2.69 6.88 -8.69
N HIS A 82 -3.10 7.45 -9.84
CA HIS A 82 -4.24 6.94 -10.61
C HIS A 82 -4.03 7.04 -12.11
N ASP A 83 -4.74 6.20 -12.86
CA ASP A 83 -4.59 6.08 -14.32
C ASP A 83 -5.76 6.67 -15.13
N GLY A 84 -6.73 7.31 -14.50
CA GLY A 84 -7.86 7.86 -15.24
C GLY A 84 -9.10 8.13 -14.40
N LEU A 85 -8.92 8.51 -13.12
CA LEU A 85 -10.04 9.01 -12.33
C LEU A 85 -10.60 10.28 -12.97
N PRO A 86 -11.93 10.47 -12.99
CA PRO A 86 -12.54 11.70 -13.49
C PRO A 86 -12.04 12.93 -12.72
N GLU A 87 -11.72 13.99 -13.45
CA GLU A 87 -11.22 15.23 -12.85
C GLU A 87 -12.18 15.82 -11.81
N VAL A 88 -13.48 15.75 -12.06
CA VAL A 88 -14.50 16.16 -11.08
C VAL A 88 -14.37 15.40 -9.77
N PHE A 89 -14.05 14.11 -9.84
CA PHE A 89 -13.83 13.28 -8.64
C PHE A 89 -12.54 13.68 -7.93
N THR A 90 -11.41 13.75 -8.65
CA THR A 90 -10.11 14.08 -8.04
C THR A 90 -10.14 15.48 -7.41
N ASN A 91 -10.73 16.48 -8.09
CA ASN A 91 -10.89 17.83 -7.56
C ASN A 91 -11.75 17.85 -6.27
N SER A 92 -12.84 17.07 -6.23
CA SER A 92 -13.71 17.01 -5.05
C SER A 92 -13.12 16.23 -3.87
N ALA A 93 -12.19 15.31 -4.15
CA ALA A 93 -11.54 14.47 -3.13
C ALA A 93 -10.16 14.98 -2.71
N THR A 94 -9.61 15.99 -3.40
CA THR A 94 -8.38 16.68 -3.00
C THR A 94 -8.62 17.51 -1.75
N THR A 95 -7.68 17.44 -0.81
CA THR A 95 -7.67 18.20 0.45
C THR A 95 -6.28 18.74 0.71
N ASP A 96 -6.07 19.47 1.80
CA ASP A 96 -4.75 19.92 2.24
C ASP A 96 -3.82 18.71 2.55
N HIS A 97 -4.39 17.53 2.78
CA HIS A 97 -3.68 16.32 3.17
C HIS A 97 -3.60 15.28 2.06
N VAL A 98 -4.53 15.26 1.10
CA VAL A 98 -4.59 14.22 0.07
C VAL A 98 -4.58 14.85 -1.31
N HIS A 99 -3.60 14.42 -2.12
CA HIS A 99 -3.44 14.83 -3.51
C HIS A 99 -3.58 13.62 -4.45
N PHE A 100 -3.97 13.90 -5.69
CA PHE A 100 -4.07 12.90 -6.75
C PHE A 100 -3.00 13.18 -7.80
N CYS A 101 -2.29 12.14 -8.20
CA CYS A 101 -1.27 12.22 -9.23
C CYS A 101 -1.60 11.23 -10.35
N GLN A 102 -1.79 11.72 -11.55
CA GLN A 102 -2.04 10.88 -12.71
C GLN A 102 -0.74 10.19 -13.13
N VAL A 103 -0.84 8.88 -13.40
CA VAL A 103 0.27 8.04 -13.83
C VAL A 103 -0.13 7.18 -15.03
N GLU A 104 0.85 6.74 -15.80
CA GLU A 104 0.63 5.83 -16.92
C GLU A 104 0.93 4.40 -16.51
N PRO A 105 -0.07 3.51 -16.45
CA PRO A 105 0.15 2.11 -16.14
C PRO A 105 0.91 1.44 -17.28
N GLY A 106 1.82 0.52 -16.94
CA GLY A 106 2.52 -0.32 -17.90
C GLY A 106 1.69 -1.52 -18.36
N GLU A 107 2.35 -2.53 -18.93
CA GLU A 107 1.67 -3.75 -19.39
C GLU A 107 1.45 -4.79 -18.29
N TRP A 108 2.13 -4.66 -17.17
CA TRP A 108 2.05 -5.64 -16.07
C TRP A 108 0.68 -5.63 -15.37
N PRO A 109 0.29 -6.77 -14.77
CA PRO A 109 -0.86 -6.80 -13.86
C PRO A 109 -0.74 -5.77 -12.75
N ILE A 110 -1.87 -5.29 -12.22
CA ILE A 110 -1.93 -4.22 -11.21
C ILE A 110 -1.05 -4.51 -9.99
N LEU A 111 -0.99 -5.77 -9.53
CA LEU A 111 -0.18 -6.17 -8.37
C LEU A 111 1.33 -5.97 -8.59
N HIS A 112 1.77 -6.05 -9.83
CA HIS A 112 3.18 -5.86 -10.20
C HIS A 112 3.45 -4.41 -10.56
N ASP A 113 2.59 -3.80 -11.38
CA ASP A 113 2.77 -2.45 -11.90
C ASP A 113 2.76 -1.39 -10.79
N ARG A 114 2.02 -1.63 -9.72
CA ARG A 114 2.01 -0.74 -8.55
C ARG A 114 3.41 -0.47 -7.97
N HIS A 115 4.28 -1.47 -7.97
CA HIS A 115 5.64 -1.30 -7.43
C HIS A 115 6.47 -0.37 -8.31
N ARG A 116 6.34 -0.51 -9.64
CA ARG A 116 6.99 0.39 -10.60
C ARG A 116 6.46 1.82 -10.47
N LEU A 117 5.16 2.00 -10.47
CA LEU A 117 4.53 3.32 -10.36
C LEU A 117 4.89 4.03 -9.06
N CYS A 118 4.87 3.31 -7.93
CA CYS A 118 5.32 3.86 -6.66
C CYS A 118 6.80 4.24 -6.68
N ARG A 119 7.68 3.37 -7.22
CA ARG A 119 9.11 3.65 -7.35
C ARG A 119 9.33 4.89 -8.20
N ASP A 120 8.67 4.99 -9.36
CA ASP A 120 8.83 6.11 -10.29
C ASP A 120 8.41 7.43 -9.62
N TYR A 121 7.28 7.44 -8.91
CA TYR A 121 6.87 8.59 -8.11
C TYR A 121 7.89 8.95 -7.02
N LEU A 122 8.42 7.95 -6.31
CA LEU A 122 9.38 8.17 -5.23
C LEU A 122 10.73 8.70 -5.69
N LEU A 123 11.13 8.46 -6.94
CA LEU A 123 12.35 9.02 -7.51
C LEU A 123 12.27 10.55 -7.63
N GLU A 124 11.08 11.08 -7.88
CA GLU A 124 10.81 12.53 -7.99
C GLU A 124 10.37 13.16 -6.65
N CYS A 125 10.11 12.35 -5.63
CA CYS A 125 9.61 12.80 -4.33
C CYS A 125 10.78 13.16 -3.40
N GLU A 126 10.65 14.26 -2.65
CA GLU A 126 11.67 14.71 -1.69
C GLU A 126 11.42 14.23 -0.25
N ALA A 127 10.26 13.66 0.06
CA ALA A 127 9.92 13.20 1.40
C ALA A 127 10.97 12.20 1.94
N PRO A 128 11.52 12.40 3.15
CA PRO A 128 12.57 11.53 3.68
C PRO A 128 12.05 10.14 4.04
N PHE A 129 10.78 10.03 4.44
CA PHE A 129 10.12 8.78 4.82
C PHE A 129 8.86 8.55 4.01
N VAL A 130 8.57 7.29 3.73
CA VAL A 130 7.41 6.91 2.93
C VAL A 130 6.71 5.69 3.50
N PHE A 131 5.39 5.61 3.27
CA PHE A 131 4.62 4.38 3.34
C PHE A 131 3.83 4.19 2.05
N VAL A 132 4.10 3.10 1.34
CA VAL A 132 3.28 2.61 0.23
C VAL A 132 2.26 1.65 0.83
N THR A 133 0.96 1.86 0.56
CA THR A 133 -0.11 1.07 1.17
C THR A 133 -1.18 0.67 0.16
N ASP A 134 -1.88 -0.42 0.45
CA ASP A 134 -3.14 -0.72 -0.22
C ASP A 134 -4.17 0.38 0.13
N LEU A 135 -5.15 0.58 -0.76
CA LEU A 135 -6.10 1.68 -0.66
C LEU A 135 -7.41 1.28 0.05
N SER A 136 -8.01 0.18 -0.37
CA SER A 136 -9.39 -0.15 0.00
C SER A 136 -9.56 -0.75 1.38
N ASP A 137 -8.50 -1.25 1.99
CA ASP A 137 -8.53 -1.99 3.24
C ASP A 137 -7.46 -1.58 4.25
N VAL A 138 -6.77 -0.48 3.99
CA VAL A 138 -5.84 0.16 4.91
C VAL A 138 -6.48 1.39 5.55
N ALA A 139 -6.33 1.52 6.85
CA ALA A 139 -6.74 2.68 7.63
C ALA A 139 -5.66 3.03 8.66
N PHE A 140 -5.34 4.30 8.78
CA PHE A 140 -4.36 4.79 9.74
C PHE A 140 -5.05 5.09 11.08
N LYS A 141 -4.61 4.45 12.15
CA LYS A 141 -5.05 4.76 13.52
C LYS A 141 -4.24 5.90 14.11
N HIS A 142 -2.96 5.92 13.82
CA HIS A 142 -1.97 6.89 14.30
C HIS A 142 -1.00 7.24 13.17
N ASP A 143 -0.19 8.28 13.39
CA ASP A 143 0.91 8.66 12.52
C ASP A 143 1.97 7.54 12.51
N PRO A 144 2.21 6.89 11.34
CA PRO A 144 3.19 5.82 11.25
C PRO A 144 4.64 6.33 11.26
N PHE A 145 4.87 7.60 10.95
CA PHE A 145 6.21 8.19 10.89
C PHE A 145 6.82 8.36 12.26
N SER A 146 6.01 8.53 13.31
CA SER A 146 6.49 8.56 14.67
C SER A 146 7.20 7.28 15.11
N LEU A 147 6.81 6.12 14.55
CA LEU A 147 7.50 4.85 14.79
C LEU A 147 8.87 4.80 14.13
N ILE A 148 8.98 5.34 12.90
CA ILE A 148 10.25 5.41 12.18
C ILE A 148 11.23 6.32 12.92
N GLU A 149 10.76 7.48 13.39
CA GLU A 149 11.60 8.43 14.13
C GLU A 149 12.18 7.83 15.43
N GLN A 150 11.42 6.96 16.08
CA GLN A 150 11.87 6.27 17.31
C GLN A 150 12.85 5.13 17.05
N ASP A 151 12.87 4.55 15.86
CA ASP A 151 13.60 3.32 15.56
C ASP A 151 14.51 3.42 14.32
N GLN A 152 14.83 4.65 13.88
CA GLN A 152 15.58 4.90 12.63
C GLN A 152 17.01 4.31 12.61
N ASP A 153 17.57 3.99 13.75
CA ASP A 153 18.91 3.41 13.84
C ASP A 153 18.90 1.87 13.69
N ASN A 154 17.77 1.22 13.99
CA ASN A 154 17.65 -0.24 14.02
C ASN A 154 16.96 -0.79 12.76
N HIS A 155 15.90 -0.12 12.27
CA HIS A 155 15.11 -0.59 11.15
C HIS A 155 15.05 0.43 10.03
N ARG A 156 15.32 -0.05 8.82
CA ARG A 156 15.30 0.78 7.60
C ARG A 156 14.01 0.64 6.81
N ILE A 157 13.39 -0.54 6.89
CA ILE A 157 12.16 -0.91 6.18
C ILE A 157 11.16 -1.52 7.15
N PHE A 158 9.92 -1.10 7.02
CA PHE A 158 8.77 -1.60 7.76
C PHE A 158 7.82 -2.29 6.79
N LEU A 159 7.47 -3.53 7.06
CA LEU A 159 6.57 -4.33 6.23
C LEU A 159 5.30 -4.66 7.02
N GLY A 160 4.17 -4.70 6.32
CA GLY A 160 2.96 -5.25 6.88
C GLY A 160 3.12 -6.73 7.18
N SER A 161 2.47 -7.21 8.24
CA SER A 161 2.42 -8.63 8.55
C SER A 161 0.99 -9.09 8.81
N GLU A 162 0.71 -10.36 8.53
CA GLU A 162 -0.54 -11.02 8.89
C GLU A 162 -0.33 -11.85 10.16
N GLU A 163 -1.40 -12.12 10.89
CA GLU A 163 -1.34 -12.98 12.08
C GLU A 163 -0.99 -14.45 11.75
N LYS A 164 -1.12 -14.84 10.46
CA LYS A 164 -0.87 -16.20 9.99
C LYS A 164 0.61 -16.46 9.73
N ARG A 165 1.00 -17.71 9.91
CA ARG A 165 2.28 -18.25 9.42
C ARG A 165 2.16 -18.70 7.96
N ILE A 166 3.27 -18.74 7.24
CA ILE A 166 3.33 -19.18 5.84
C ILE A 166 2.75 -20.61 5.71
N GLY A 167 3.10 -21.52 6.60
CA GLY A 167 2.58 -22.90 6.60
C GLY A 167 1.08 -23.02 6.88
N GLU A 168 0.44 -22.00 7.42
CA GLU A 168 -1.01 -21.95 7.67
C GLU A 168 -1.79 -21.39 6.46
N SER A 169 -1.12 -20.68 5.55
CA SER A 169 -1.74 -20.11 4.36
C SER A 169 -1.82 -21.14 3.24
N ARG A 170 -3.04 -21.58 2.91
CA ARG A 170 -3.26 -22.56 1.82
C ARG A 170 -2.72 -22.02 0.48
N CYS A 171 -2.94 -20.74 0.18
CA CYS A 171 -2.50 -20.11 -1.05
C CYS A 171 -0.98 -20.10 -1.16
N LEU A 172 -0.27 -19.59 -0.14
CA LEU A 172 1.18 -19.52 -0.14
C LEU A 172 1.83 -20.93 -0.17
N ARG A 173 1.25 -21.91 0.55
CA ARG A 173 1.73 -23.29 0.48
C ARG A 173 1.65 -23.84 -0.95
N GLN A 174 0.52 -23.62 -1.61
CA GLN A 174 0.32 -24.10 -2.99
C GLN A 174 1.30 -23.43 -3.95
N GLU A 175 1.43 -22.11 -3.88
CA GLU A 175 2.35 -21.33 -4.72
C GLU A 175 3.80 -21.74 -4.49
N MET A 176 4.25 -21.79 -3.24
CA MET A 176 5.61 -22.20 -2.91
C MET A 176 5.93 -23.62 -3.33
N THR A 177 4.99 -24.56 -3.14
CA THR A 177 5.19 -25.93 -3.58
C THR A 177 5.28 -26.00 -5.10
N THR A 178 4.49 -25.22 -5.83
CA THR A 178 4.52 -25.16 -7.29
C THR A 178 5.84 -24.58 -7.80
N GLN A 179 6.33 -23.50 -7.16
CA GLN A 179 7.52 -22.78 -7.63
C GLN A 179 8.84 -23.40 -7.13
N PHE A 180 8.86 -23.92 -5.92
CA PHE A 180 10.08 -24.36 -5.22
C PHE A 180 10.07 -25.83 -4.83
N GLY A 181 9.01 -26.58 -5.14
CA GLY A 181 8.86 -27.99 -4.77
C GLY A 181 8.57 -28.24 -3.28
N SER A 182 8.62 -27.19 -2.45
CA SER A 182 8.38 -27.29 -1.00
C SER A 182 7.95 -25.94 -0.42
N VAL A 183 7.36 -25.99 0.79
CA VAL A 183 7.00 -24.77 1.54
C VAL A 183 8.21 -24.27 2.30
N LEU A 184 8.79 -23.18 1.84
CA LEU A 184 9.92 -22.54 2.49
C LEU A 184 9.43 -21.70 3.67
N HIS A 185 10.19 -21.69 4.78
CA HIS A 185 9.92 -20.86 5.96
C HIS A 185 8.48 -20.98 6.50
N ALA A 186 7.95 -22.22 6.58
CA ALA A 186 6.57 -22.47 6.98
C ALA A 186 6.19 -21.90 8.37
N ASP A 187 7.17 -21.77 9.25
CA ASP A 187 7.07 -21.23 10.61
C ASP A 187 7.09 -19.70 10.69
N ARG A 188 7.47 -19.03 9.61
CA ARG A 188 7.56 -17.56 9.56
C ARG A 188 6.19 -16.93 9.36
N GLN A 189 6.03 -15.73 9.90
CA GLN A 189 4.84 -14.91 9.72
C GLN A 189 4.71 -14.48 8.25
N VAL A 190 3.48 -14.40 7.76
CA VAL A 190 3.19 -13.91 6.40
C VAL A 190 3.45 -12.42 6.35
N ILE A 191 4.33 -12.01 5.46
CA ILE A 191 4.54 -10.60 5.12
C ILE A 191 3.42 -10.17 4.18
N ASN A 192 2.75 -9.06 4.53
CA ASN A 192 1.73 -8.46 3.69
C ASN A 192 2.35 -7.35 2.84
N PRO A 193 2.47 -7.54 1.51
CA PRO A 193 3.06 -6.55 0.62
C PRO A 193 2.19 -5.31 0.40
N GLY A 194 0.97 -5.30 0.95
CA GLY A 194 0.08 -4.15 0.94
C GLY A 194 0.53 -3.00 1.85
N ILE A 195 1.64 -3.16 2.58
CA ILE A 195 2.24 -2.12 3.41
C ILE A 195 3.75 -2.25 3.35
N ILE A 196 4.39 -1.24 2.78
CA ILE A 196 5.84 -1.10 2.70
C ILE A 196 6.18 0.32 3.15
N GLY A 197 7.02 0.49 4.15
CA GLY A 197 7.41 1.82 4.65
C GLY A 197 8.85 1.88 5.11
N GLY A 198 9.36 3.09 5.33
CA GLY A 198 10.73 3.32 5.81
C GLY A 198 11.36 4.57 5.24
N LYS A 199 12.69 4.65 5.29
CA LYS A 199 13.45 5.68 4.59
C LYS A 199 13.20 5.56 3.09
N ARG A 200 12.95 6.68 2.41
CA ARG A 200 12.60 6.71 0.98
C ARG A 200 13.62 5.94 0.12
N THR A 201 14.91 6.16 0.37
CA THR A 201 15.99 5.49 -0.38
C THR A 201 15.95 3.97 -0.24
N GLU A 202 15.70 3.47 0.94
CA GLU A 202 15.61 2.04 1.23
C GLU A 202 14.35 1.41 0.61
N VAL A 203 13.24 2.16 0.64
CA VAL A 203 11.99 1.72 -0.02
C VAL A 203 12.17 1.67 -1.53
N ILE A 204 12.84 2.66 -2.16
CA ILE A 204 13.17 2.63 -3.59
C ILE A 204 14.04 1.41 -3.93
N GLU A 205 15.06 1.13 -3.11
CA GLU A 205 15.92 -0.04 -3.30
C GLU A 205 15.12 -1.35 -3.25
N LEU A 206 14.24 -1.51 -2.25
CA LEU A 206 13.37 -2.67 -2.16
C LEU A 206 12.44 -2.79 -3.37
N LEU A 207 11.82 -1.69 -3.81
CA LEU A 207 10.94 -1.69 -4.97
C LEU A 207 11.70 -2.05 -6.26
N ASN A 208 12.93 -1.57 -6.45
CA ASN A 208 13.79 -1.99 -7.57
C ASN A 208 14.03 -3.51 -7.55
N HIS A 209 14.38 -4.07 -6.40
CA HIS A 209 14.57 -5.53 -6.28
C HIS A 209 13.29 -6.32 -6.61
N ILE A 210 12.13 -5.85 -6.17
CA ILE A 210 10.84 -6.48 -6.50
C ILE A 210 10.60 -6.43 -8.01
N ILE A 211 10.84 -5.28 -8.64
CA ILE A 211 10.67 -5.06 -10.08
C ILE A 211 11.60 -5.96 -10.87
N ASP A 212 12.86 -6.08 -10.47
CA ASP A 212 13.85 -6.94 -11.12
C ASP A 212 13.43 -8.42 -11.03
N CYS A 213 12.90 -8.85 -9.89
CA CYS A 213 12.37 -10.21 -9.76
C CYS A 213 11.19 -10.47 -10.69
N ILE A 214 10.25 -9.52 -10.78
CA ILE A 214 9.04 -9.63 -11.62
C ILE A 214 9.43 -9.66 -13.10
N SER A 215 10.39 -8.84 -13.53
CA SER A 215 10.83 -8.76 -14.93
C SER A 215 11.67 -9.95 -15.39
N GLY A 216 11.97 -10.88 -14.50
CA GLY A 216 12.81 -12.04 -14.82
C GLY A 216 14.29 -11.69 -15.05
N GLN A 217 14.69 -10.44 -14.77
CA GLN A 217 16.08 -9.98 -14.93
C GLN A 217 16.97 -10.41 -13.77
N SER A 218 16.41 -11.04 -12.74
CA SER A 218 17.17 -11.36 -11.56
C SER A 218 17.68 -12.81 -11.54
N GLN A 219 18.99 -12.94 -11.49
CA GLN A 219 19.65 -14.04 -10.76
C GLN A 219 19.28 -14.00 -9.24
N LEU A 220 18.34 -13.22 -8.85
CA LEU A 220 18.10 -12.60 -7.55
C LEU A 220 17.01 -13.25 -6.70
N VAL A 221 16.34 -14.31 -7.14
CA VAL A 221 15.48 -15.09 -6.22
C VAL A 221 16.26 -15.49 -4.96
N LYS A 222 17.58 -15.73 -5.08
CA LYS A 222 18.47 -15.95 -3.94
C LYS A 222 18.72 -14.70 -3.11
N SER A 223 18.71 -13.51 -3.70
CA SER A 223 18.99 -12.24 -3.01
C SER A 223 17.77 -11.67 -2.28
N VAL A 224 16.56 -11.80 -2.84
CA VAL A 224 15.33 -11.39 -2.13
C VAL A 224 15.14 -12.23 -0.87
N LEU A 225 15.42 -13.53 -0.92
CA LEU A 225 15.46 -14.39 0.27
C LEU A 225 16.55 -13.96 1.27
N SER A 226 17.68 -13.40 0.78
CA SER A 226 18.74 -12.84 1.62
C SER A 226 18.35 -11.52 2.26
N LEU A 227 17.65 -10.62 1.53
CA LEU A 227 17.14 -9.34 2.06
C LEU A 227 16.04 -9.57 3.10
N VAL A 228 15.09 -10.46 2.81
CA VAL A 228 14.07 -10.86 3.79
C VAL A 228 14.70 -11.43 5.06
N LYS A 229 15.81 -12.18 4.95
CA LYS A 229 16.58 -12.64 6.11
C LYS A 229 17.20 -11.50 6.92
N LYS A 230 17.60 -10.39 6.30
CA LYS A 230 18.18 -9.21 7.00
C LYS A 230 17.13 -8.29 7.63
N VAL A 231 15.89 -8.33 7.13
CA VAL A 231 14.79 -7.46 7.61
C VAL A 231 13.99 -8.10 8.76
N VAL A 232 14.10 -9.44 8.94
CA VAL A 232 13.32 -10.21 9.93
C VAL A 232 14.17 -10.57 11.16
N HIS A 233 15.32 -9.97 11.34
CA HIS A 233 16.10 -10.00 12.58
C HIS A 233 16.03 -8.60 13.19
#